data_b62caddd91ba6d9410288c9cfed5df04
#
_entry.id   b62caddd91ba6d9410288c9cfed5df04
#
_cell.length_a   1.000
_cell.length_b   1.000
_cell.length_c   1.000
_cell.angle_alpha   90.00
_cell.angle_beta   90.00
_cell.angle_gamma   90.00
#
_symmetry.space_group_name_H-M   'P 1'
#
loop_
_entity.id
_entity.type
_entity.pdbx_description
1 polymer ?
#
loop_
_entity_poly.entity_id
_entity_poly.type
_entity_poly.pdbx_seq_one_letter_code
_entity_poly.pdbx_strand_id
1 'polypeptide(L)' 'MTGLNKFGRQRLAFLRSRHPQILKKLEDHGLLQIHLYYAQKRAGWRVDQLVTAGMEEPEAEQVALREVIQESSI' A
#
# COMPACT_ATOMS: atom_id res chain seq x y z
N MET A 1 15.73 -2.25 -4.24
CA MET A 1 14.41 -2.56 -4.81
C MET A 1 13.92 -1.39 -5.64
N THR A 2 13.65 -1.66 -6.88
CA THR A 2 13.19 -0.63 -7.80
C THR A 2 11.67 -0.72 -7.96
N GLY A 3 11.05 0.40 -8.34
CA GLY A 3 9.63 0.43 -8.66
C GLY A 3 8.69 0.72 -7.51
N LEU A 4 9.17 0.86 -6.28
CA LEU A 4 8.30 1.24 -5.16
C LEU A 4 8.18 2.76 -5.07
N ASN A 5 6.94 3.24 -5.06
CA ASN A 5 6.65 4.64 -4.78
C ASN A 5 6.34 4.81 -3.29
N LYS A 6 5.86 6.00 -2.89
CA LYS A 6 5.56 6.27 -1.49
C LYS A 6 4.54 5.30 -0.90
N PHE A 7 3.57 4.84 -1.68
CA PHE A 7 2.54 3.91 -1.20
C PHE A 7 3.13 2.53 -0.93
N GLY A 8 4.00 2.05 -1.83
CA GLY A 8 4.67 0.78 -1.61
C GLY A 8 5.54 0.80 -0.37
N ARG A 9 6.28 1.90 -0.18
CA ARG A 9 7.11 2.06 1.01
C ARG A 9 6.28 2.15 2.29
N GLN A 10 5.14 2.83 2.23
CA GLN A 10 4.24 2.91 3.38
C GLN A 10 3.65 1.55 3.74
N ARG A 11 3.30 0.73 2.74
CA ARG A 11 2.82 -0.63 2.98
C ARG A 11 3.90 -1.48 3.65
N LEU A 12 5.14 -1.37 3.19
CA LEU A 12 6.27 -2.08 3.81
C LEU A 12 6.43 -1.67 5.27
N ALA A 13 6.40 -0.37 5.56
CA ALA A 13 6.51 0.12 6.93
C ALA A 13 5.35 -0.36 7.80
N PHE A 14 4.15 -0.39 7.26
CA PHE A 14 2.98 -0.89 7.96
C PHE A 14 3.14 -2.37 8.33
N LEU A 15 3.55 -3.20 7.37
CA LEU A 15 3.76 -4.61 7.63
C LEU A 15 4.84 -4.83 8.67
N ARG A 16 5.92 -4.05 8.59
CA ARG A 16 7.03 -4.18 9.54
C ARG A 16 6.61 -3.86 10.96
N SER A 17 5.77 -2.84 11.14
CA SER A 17 5.37 -2.41 12.49
C SER A 17 4.17 -3.17 13.04
N ARG A 18 3.23 -3.59 12.18
CA ARG A 18 1.98 -4.19 12.62
C ARG A 18 1.88 -5.68 12.35
N HIS A 19 2.55 -6.17 11.32
CA HIS A 19 2.43 -7.56 10.90
C HIS A 19 3.79 -8.15 10.52
N PRO A 20 4.76 -8.16 11.46
CA PRO A 20 6.11 -8.62 11.12
C PRO A 20 6.15 -10.09 10.70
N GLN A 21 5.23 -10.92 11.21
CA GLN A 21 5.16 -12.33 10.80
C GLN A 21 4.69 -12.49 9.36
N ILE A 22 3.74 -11.66 8.94
CA ILE A 22 3.27 -11.66 7.56
C ILE A 22 4.40 -11.19 6.64
N LEU A 23 5.11 -10.14 7.04
CA LEU A 23 6.24 -9.64 6.29
C LEU A 23 7.29 -10.74 6.09
N LYS A 24 7.62 -11.47 7.16
CA LYS A 24 8.59 -12.56 7.08
C LYS A 24 8.11 -13.66 6.13
N LYS A 25 6.85 -14.04 6.19
CA LYS A 25 6.30 -15.05 5.29
C LYS A 25 6.40 -14.62 3.83
N LEU A 26 6.08 -13.36 3.55
CA LEU A 26 6.18 -12.83 2.19
C LEU A 26 7.63 -12.86 1.69
N GLU A 27 8.57 -12.50 2.56
CA GLU A 27 9.99 -12.56 2.20
C GLU A 27 10.43 -13.99 1.95
N ASP A 28 10.06 -14.91 2.84
CA ASP A 28 10.48 -16.32 2.74
C ASP A 28 9.96 -16.98 1.47
N HIS A 29 8.80 -16.58 0.99
CA HIS A 29 8.20 -17.13 -0.23
C HIS A 29 8.54 -16.34 -1.49
N GLY A 30 9.34 -15.28 -1.37
CA GLY A 30 9.71 -14.44 -2.50
C GLY A 30 8.56 -13.61 -3.06
N LEU A 31 7.53 -13.34 -2.26
CA LEU A 31 6.32 -12.65 -2.70
C LEU A 31 6.23 -11.19 -2.24
N LEU A 32 7.20 -10.72 -1.47
CA LEU A 32 7.12 -9.40 -0.87
C LEU A 32 7.04 -8.29 -1.92
N GLN A 33 7.88 -8.36 -2.94
CA GLN A 33 7.92 -7.31 -3.97
C GLN A 33 6.60 -7.24 -4.72
N ILE A 34 6.03 -8.39 -5.08
CA ILE A 34 4.75 -8.43 -5.77
C ILE A 34 3.64 -7.87 -4.87
N HIS A 35 3.64 -8.24 -3.61
CA HIS A 35 2.65 -7.73 -2.65
C HIS A 35 2.69 -6.21 -2.56
N LEU A 36 3.88 -5.64 -2.41
CA LEU A 36 4.05 -4.19 -2.30
C LEU A 36 3.68 -3.48 -3.60
N TYR A 37 4.03 -4.07 -4.73
CA TYR A 37 3.71 -3.52 -6.05
C TYR A 37 2.20 -3.43 -6.25
N TYR A 38 1.47 -4.48 -5.94
CA TYR A 38 0.01 -4.46 -6.06
C TYR A 38 -0.64 -3.50 -5.07
N ALA A 39 -0.12 -3.41 -3.86
CA ALA A 39 -0.64 -2.47 -2.88
C ALA A 39 -0.52 -1.03 -3.38
N GLN A 40 0.64 -0.67 -3.94
CA GLN A 40 0.83 0.70 -4.44
C GLN A 40 -0.03 0.99 -5.67
N LYS A 41 -0.25 0.01 -6.54
CA LYS A 41 -1.14 0.18 -7.69
C LYS A 41 -2.58 0.42 -7.25
N ARG A 42 -3.06 -0.38 -6.31
CA ARG A 42 -4.42 -0.22 -5.78
C ARG A 42 -4.60 1.14 -5.11
N ALA A 43 -3.60 1.58 -4.35
CA ALA A 43 -3.64 2.89 -3.73
C ALA A 43 -3.70 4.00 -4.77
N GLY A 44 -2.90 3.91 -5.82
CA GLY A 44 -2.90 4.88 -6.91
C GLY A 44 -4.25 4.95 -7.61
N TRP A 45 -4.85 3.80 -7.89
CA TRP A 45 -6.18 3.76 -8.50
C TRP A 45 -7.23 4.42 -7.62
N ARG A 46 -7.14 4.16 -6.31
CA ARG A 46 -8.10 4.75 -5.37
C ARG A 46 -7.96 6.26 -5.33
N VAL A 47 -6.74 6.76 -5.32
CA VAL A 47 -6.50 8.20 -5.38
C VAL A 47 -7.12 8.79 -6.65
N ASP A 48 -6.87 8.16 -7.80
CA ASP A 48 -7.41 8.65 -9.07
C ASP A 48 -8.94 8.70 -9.06
N GLN A 49 -9.58 7.66 -8.53
CA GLN A 49 -11.04 7.63 -8.41
C GLN A 49 -11.56 8.79 -7.57
N LEU A 50 -10.92 9.03 -6.44
CA LEU A 50 -11.37 10.07 -5.50
C LEU A 50 -11.14 11.48 -6.07
N VAL A 51 -10.00 11.70 -6.70
CA VAL A 51 -9.70 12.98 -7.33
C VAL A 51 -10.67 13.25 -8.48
N THR A 52 -10.96 12.23 -9.29
CA THR A 52 -11.94 12.36 -10.37
C THR A 52 -13.33 12.69 -9.82
N ALA A 53 -13.66 12.20 -8.63
CA ALA A 53 -14.94 12.50 -7.99
C ALA A 53 -14.96 13.86 -7.29
N GLY A 54 -13.86 14.62 -7.34
CA GLY A 54 -13.82 15.98 -6.81
C GLY A 54 -13.07 16.16 -5.51
N MET A 55 -12.46 15.08 -4.99
CA MET A 55 -11.68 15.18 -3.74
C MET A 55 -10.32 15.80 -4.02
N GLU A 56 -9.82 16.60 -3.08
CA GLU A 56 -8.48 17.14 -3.16
C GLU A 56 -7.45 15.99 -3.07
N GLU A 57 -6.35 16.12 -3.80
CA GLU A 57 -5.34 15.05 -3.84
C GLU A 57 -4.80 14.66 -2.47
N PRO A 58 -4.43 15.61 -1.56
CA PRO A 58 -3.96 15.20 -0.24
C PRO A 58 -4.98 14.40 0.55
N GLU A 59 -6.27 14.76 0.45
CA GLU A 59 -7.33 14.01 1.12
C GLU A 59 -7.50 12.63 0.51
N ALA A 60 -7.45 12.55 -0.83
CA ALA A 60 -7.57 11.28 -1.52
C ALA A 60 -6.44 10.34 -1.13
N GLU A 61 -5.23 10.85 -0.97
CA GLU A 61 -4.10 10.03 -0.53
C GLU A 61 -4.29 9.51 0.89
N GLN A 62 -4.86 10.32 1.79
CA GLN A 62 -5.15 9.85 3.15
C GLN A 62 -6.20 8.75 3.16
N VAL A 63 -7.22 8.86 2.33
CA VAL A 63 -8.23 7.80 2.20
C VAL A 63 -7.60 6.52 1.66
N ALA A 64 -6.80 6.63 0.61
CA ALA A 64 -6.13 5.46 0.03
C ALA A 64 -5.19 4.82 1.04
N LEU A 65 -4.49 5.60 1.85
CA LEU A 65 -3.61 5.10 2.88
C LEU A 65 -4.38 4.21 3.87
N ARG A 66 -5.53 4.69 4.34
CA ARG A 66 -6.33 3.91 5.30
C ARG A 66 -6.96 2.67 4.68
N GLU A 67 -7.50 2.80 3.47
CA GLU A 67 -8.28 1.72 2.85
C GLU A 67 -7.42 0.64 2.21
N VAL A 68 -6.26 0.99 1.71
CA VAL A 68 -5.43 0.05 0.94
C VAL A 68 -4.14 -0.27 1.67
N ILE A 69 -3.41 0.76 2.09
CA ILE A 69 -2.06 0.57 2.63
C ILE A 69 -2.09 0.03 4.06
N GLN A 70 -3.04 0.47 4.88
CA GLN A 70 -3.17 0.05 6.26
C GLN A 70 -4.23 -1.03 6.48
N GLU A 71 -4.59 -1.72 5.41
CA GLU A 71 -5.52 -2.83 5.51
C GLU A 71 -4.87 -4.00 6.26
N SER A 72 -5.58 -4.51 7.29
CA SER A 72 -5.06 -5.55 8.16
C SER A 72 -5.75 -6.91 7.96
N SER A 73 -6.60 -7.05 6.99
CA SER A 73 -7.37 -8.29 6.75
C SER A 73 -6.61 -9.31 5.92
N ILE A 74 -5.35 -9.47 6.20
CA ILE A 74 -4.48 -10.39 5.47
C ILE A 74 -4.51 -11.76 6.12
#